data_dfcf92b8a2051a0802f6b473849d01b3
#
_entry.id   dfcf92b8a2051a0802f6b473849d01b3
#
_cell.length_a   1.000
_cell.length_b   1.000
_cell.length_c   1.000
_cell.angle_alpha   90.00
_cell.angle_beta   90.00
_cell.angle_gamma   90.00
#
_symmetry.space_group_name_H-M   'P 1'
#
loop_
_entity.id
_entity.type
_entity.pdbx_description
1 polymer ?
#
loop_
_entity_poly.entity_id
_entity_poly.type
_entity_poly.pdbx_seq_one_letter_code
_entity_poly.pdbx_strand_id
1 'polypeptide(L)'
;MDKHARICIVGGGPAGTSMAMYLEKNGYDNYVIYEKTGRVGGKAFSPKMMVKTKDGKEEMRTIEMGAVMGCGTYFAVHECEEFGGATHADGPAMGRRFTNVDGTPLKSSKLALLKKYMKMKKLSRLLKKKYKGYDVNGHRGVAQGRYEGPCPSPEMKLAHIEGENPNLKDLCLPFSEFLKKNHCEDAELVWKGPFTSFGYGYFDEIPAAYVLKYLDAFTVAQFLSTGNLWTWKNGTESIWQGVNAHLKHPVVLNSEVTAVDRSGEKVVVTINNSQKEEFDKLILCTPLELFLKYGDPTDEEKELFSKIEHKEYFTMAVRPAEKDAPDISYYYFANMTPETRGHLMVFYHRWPDCGPQPLVTFTLRNHEGMEDIPFEEAKATTLKDMEISHLPVEKVERIDDWYYFPHVSCKDYAEGWYDKVEAMQGKKNTYYAGEVMSFGDMEETAEYSRDLVRRFFQK
;
A
#
# COMPACT_ATOMS: atom_id res chain seq x y z
N MET A 1 10.62 -28.16 -1.60
CA MET A 1 11.71 -27.47 -2.35
C MET A 1 13.01 -27.70 -1.62
N ASP A 2 14.15 -27.75 -2.37
CA ASP A 2 15.48 -27.88 -1.77
C ASP A 2 15.79 -26.67 -0.88
N LYS A 3 16.14 -26.89 0.39
CA LYS A 3 16.45 -25.82 1.37
C LYS A 3 17.79 -25.13 1.08
N HIS A 4 18.62 -25.75 0.24
CA HIS A 4 19.91 -25.20 -0.18
C HIS A 4 19.82 -24.42 -1.51
N ALA A 5 18.63 -24.38 -2.15
CA ALA A 5 18.41 -23.64 -3.36
C ALA A 5 18.86 -22.17 -3.20
N ARG A 6 19.66 -21.68 -4.13
CA ARG A 6 20.10 -20.27 -4.13
C ARG A 6 18.97 -19.39 -4.73
N ILE A 7 18.51 -18.43 -3.97
CA ILE A 7 17.31 -17.62 -4.31
C ILE A 7 17.73 -16.16 -4.55
N CYS A 8 17.37 -15.61 -5.70
CA CYS A 8 17.43 -14.18 -5.96
C CYS A 8 16.10 -13.52 -5.63
N ILE A 9 16.13 -12.46 -4.84
CA ILE A 9 14.98 -11.59 -4.54
C ILE A 9 15.28 -10.21 -5.14
N VAL A 10 14.39 -9.70 -5.99
CA VAL A 10 14.54 -8.39 -6.63
C VAL A 10 13.62 -7.37 -5.96
N GLY A 11 14.22 -6.36 -5.32
CA GLY A 11 13.54 -5.29 -4.59
C GLY A 11 13.69 -5.40 -3.07
N GLY A 12 14.21 -4.33 -2.43
CA GLY A 12 14.44 -4.18 -0.99
C GLY A 12 13.31 -3.45 -0.24
N GLY A 13 12.09 -3.44 -0.79
CA GLY A 13 10.90 -2.90 -0.15
C GLY A 13 10.25 -3.88 0.85
N PRO A 14 9.02 -3.56 1.33
CA PRO A 14 8.27 -4.42 2.23
C PRO A 14 8.14 -5.86 1.74
N ALA A 15 7.86 -6.06 0.44
CA ALA A 15 7.73 -7.38 -0.16
C ALA A 15 9.02 -8.21 -0.05
N GLY A 16 10.15 -7.65 -0.48
CA GLY A 16 11.41 -8.41 -0.53
C GLY A 16 12.00 -8.67 0.85
N THR A 17 11.94 -7.71 1.76
CA THR A 17 12.45 -7.89 3.13
C THR A 17 11.60 -8.87 3.94
N SER A 18 10.25 -8.77 3.87
CA SER A 18 9.37 -9.75 4.50
C SER A 18 9.49 -11.14 3.86
N MET A 19 9.67 -11.21 2.54
CA MET A 19 9.93 -12.47 1.84
C MET A 19 11.14 -13.20 2.41
N ALA A 20 12.26 -12.51 2.53
CA ALA A 20 13.48 -13.06 3.11
C ALA A 20 13.28 -13.51 4.56
N MET A 21 12.62 -12.69 5.39
CA MET A 21 12.26 -13.06 6.76
C MET A 21 11.45 -14.37 6.82
N TYR A 22 10.42 -14.49 5.98
CA TYR A 22 9.61 -15.71 5.96
C TYR A 22 10.36 -16.92 5.38
N LEU A 23 11.26 -16.73 4.42
CA LEU A 23 12.16 -17.77 3.94
C LEU A 23 13.06 -18.28 5.06
N GLU A 24 13.70 -17.39 5.84
CA GLU A 24 14.52 -17.78 7.00
C GLU A 24 13.72 -18.53 8.07
N LYS A 25 12.53 -18.04 8.41
CA LYS A 25 11.61 -18.73 9.34
C LYS A 25 11.25 -20.14 8.88
N ASN A 26 11.37 -20.43 7.58
CA ASN A 26 11.12 -21.74 6.99
C ASN A 26 12.40 -22.51 6.61
N GLY A 27 13.56 -22.08 7.09
CA GLY A 27 14.84 -22.78 6.97
C GLY A 27 15.55 -22.59 5.62
N TYR A 28 15.23 -21.53 4.87
CA TYR A 28 15.99 -21.10 3.69
C TYR A 28 16.90 -19.95 4.07
N ASP A 29 18.20 -20.14 3.89
CA ASP A 29 19.21 -19.12 4.22
C ASP A 29 20.20 -18.84 3.09
N ASN A 30 19.99 -19.43 1.92
CA ASN A 30 20.82 -19.18 0.74
C ASN A 30 20.08 -18.26 -0.24
N TYR A 31 19.96 -16.98 0.11
CA TYR A 31 19.31 -15.97 -0.73
C TYR A 31 20.15 -14.70 -0.83
N VAL A 32 19.86 -13.88 -1.86
CA VAL A 32 20.39 -12.53 -2.03
C VAL A 32 19.25 -11.61 -2.41
N ILE A 33 19.18 -10.43 -1.78
CA ILE A 33 18.20 -9.39 -2.10
C ILE A 33 18.93 -8.24 -2.79
N TYR A 34 18.56 -7.90 -4.01
CA TYR A 34 19.10 -6.75 -4.73
C TYR A 34 18.13 -5.57 -4.71
N GLU A 35 18.62 -4.40 -4.33
CA GLU A 35 17.89 -3.13 -4.34
C GLU A 35 18.68 -2.08 -5.12
N LYS A 36 18.02 -1.45 -6.08
CA LYS A 36 18.65 -0.44 -6.95
C LYS A 36 19.03 0.84 -6.25
N THR A 37 18.32 1.20 -5.19
CA THR A 37 18.52 2.44 -4.44
C THR A 37 19.50 2.25 -3.27
N GLY A 38 19.92 3.35 -2.65
CA GLY A 38 20.76 3.35 -1.47
C GLY A 38 20.02 3.13 -0.14
N ARG A 39 18.75 2.65 -0.16
CA ARG A 39 17.97 2.44 1.05
C ARG A 39 17.04 1.23 0.96
N VAL A 40 16.66 0.72 2.10
CA VAL A 40 15.62 -0.30 2.28
C VAL A 40 14.27 0.38 2.55
N GLY A 41 13.16 -0.28 2.21
CA GLY A 41 11.82 0.17 2.60
C GLY A 41 10.92 0.57 1.43
N GLY A 42 11.44 0.72 0.21
CA GLY A 42 10.61 1.01 -0.97
C GLY A 42 9.72 2.24 -0.76
N LYS A 43 8.39 2.07 -0.87
CA LYS A 43 7.39 3.13 -0.64
C LYS A 43 7.09 3.41 0.83
N ALA A 44 7.60 2.64 1.78
CA ALA A 44 7.70 3.04 3.18
C ALA A 44 8.93 3.94 3.31
N PHE A 45 8.69 5.25 3.31
CA PHE A 45 9.74 6.26 3.28
C PHE A 45 9.49 7.37 4.29
N SER A 46 10.42 7.52 5.22
CA SER A 46 10.28 8.40 6.40
C SER A 46 11.53 9.25 6.60
N PRO A 47 11.80 10.24 5.70
CA PRO A 47 12.93 11.13 5.87
C PRO A 47 12.82 11.95 7.16
N LYS A 48 13.98 12.31 7.73
CA LYS A 48 14.03 13.20 8.89
C LYS A 48 13.99 14.65 8.44
N MET A 49 13.11 15.43 9.08
CA MET A 49 12.98 16.87 8.85
C MET A 49 12.93 17.60 10.19
N MET A 50 13.28 18.89 10.17
CA MET A 50 13.22 19.73 11.36
C MET A 50 11.77 19.95 11.78
N VAL A 51 11.47 19.75 13.05
CA VAL A 51 10.18 20.08 13.69
C VAL A 51 10.45 20.95 14.90
N LYS A 52 9.44 21.71 15.33
CA LYS A 52 9.49 22.50 16.55
C LYS A 52 8.42 22.00 17.50
N THR A 53 8.84 21.49 18.64
CA THR A 53 7.95 21.01 19.69
C THR A 53 7.15 22.15 20.33
N LYS A 54 6.05 21.85 21.02
CA LYS A 54 5.21 22.87 21.66
C LYS A 54 5.92 23.64 22.79
N ASP A 55 6.98 23.07 23.36
CA ASP A 55 7.88 23.73 24.30
C ASP A 55 8.99 24.56 23.63
N GLY A 56 8.97 24.66 22.30
CA GLY A 56 9.86 25.49 21.51
C GLY A 56 11.19 24.88 21.11
N LYS A 57 11.43 23.60 21.41
CA LYS A 57 12.66 22.90 21.05
C LYS A 57 12.63 22.47 19.58
N GLU A 58 13.71 22.71 18.86
CA GLU A 58 13.92 22.21 17.49
C GLU A 58 14.62 20.85 17.51
N GLU A 59 14.08 19.90 16.74
CA GLU A 59 14.65 18.57 16.62
C GLU A 59 14.33 17.90 15.27
N MET A 60 15.16 16.96 14.87
CA MET A 60 14.95 16.16 13.66
C MET A 60 14.04 14.97 13.98
N ARG A 61 12.86 14.94 13.33
CA ARG A 61 11.92 13.81 13.41
C ARG A 61 11.54 13.28 12.03
N THR A 62 11.08 12.04 11.98
CA THR A 62 10.60 11.42 10.74
C THR A 62 9.29 12.04 10.28
N ILE A 63 9.18 12.24 8.98
CA ILE A 63 7.97 12.70 8.29
C ILE A 63 7.63 11.66 7.22
N GLU A 64 6.41 11.13 7.24
CA GLU A 64 6.01 10.04 6.36
C GLU A 64 5.69 10.56 4.96
N MET A 65 6.55 10.28 4.00
CA MET A 65 6.36 10.65 2.59
C MET A 65 5.69 9.54 1.76
N GLY A 66 5.63 8.33 2.28
CA GLY A 66 4.98 7.16 1.67
C GLY A 66 3.93 6.56 2.59
N ALA A 67 4.12 5.30 3.00
CA ALA A 67 3.24 4.66 3.98
C ALA A 67 3.21 5.44 5.30
N VAL A 68 2.02 5.59 5.90
CA VAL A 68 1.80 6.55 7.00
C VAL A 68 1.57 5.88 8.35
N MET A 69 0.71 4.84 8.42
CA MET A 69 0.22 4.31 9.70
C MET A 69 -0.14 2.84 9.62
N GLY A 70 -0.31 2.23 10.78
CA GLY A 70 -0.85 0.89 10.95
C GLY A 70 -2.10 0.89 11.81
N CYS A 71 -2.77 -0.26 11.87
CA CYS A 71 -3.96 -0.48 12.67
C CYS A 71 -4.02 -1.92 13.20
N GLY A 72 -4.95 -2.20 14.12
CA GLY A 72 -5.08 -3.46 14.84
C GLY A 72 -5.31 -4.72 13.97
N THR A 73 -5.45 -4.56 12.66
CA THR A 73 -5.57 -5.66 11.71
C THR A 73 -4.29 -5.92 10.90
N TYR A 74 -3.19 -5.27 11.25
CA TYR A 74 -1.88 -5.39 10.59
C TYR A 74 -1.05 -6.51 11.24
N PHE A 75 -1.40 -7.76 10.98
CA PHE A 75 -0.77 -8.93 11.62
C PHE A 75 0.58 -9.30 11.02
N ALA A 76 0.72 -9.25 9.69
CA ALA A 76 2.00 -9.54 9.04
C ALA A 76 3.02 -8.45 9.30
N VAL A 77 2.59 -7.18 9.34
CA VAL A 77 3.44 -6.07 9.77
C VAL A 77 3.88 -6.25 11.22
N HIS A 78 2.99 -6.71 12.12
CA HIS A 78 3.35 -6.98 13.51
C HIS A 78 4.42 -8.08 13.62
N GLU A 79 4.34 -9.14 12.82
CA GLU A 79 5.43 -10.13 12.75
C GLU A 79 6.77 -9.52 12.30
N CYS A 80 6.73 -8.54 11.39
CA CYS A 80 7.91 -7.80 10.95
C CYS A 80 8.44 -6.86 12.05
N GLU A 81 7.54 -6.19 12.79
CA GLU A 81 7.90 -5.37 13.97
C GLU A 81 8.62 -6.19 15.04
N GLU A 82 8.05 -7.34 15.40
CA GLU A 82 8.65 -8.24 16.39
C GLU A 82 10.02 -8.75 15.93
N PHE A 83 10.16 -9.12 14.68
CA PHE A 83 11.41 -9.60 14.11
C PHE A 83 12.45 -8.48 14.04
N GLY A 84 12.06 -7.29 13.59
CA GLY A 84 12.95 -6.15 13.35
C GLY A 84 13.13 -5.21 14.55
N GLY A 85 12.38 -5.39 15.64
CA GLY A 85 12.46 -4.55 16.84
C GLY A 85 11.90 -3.14 16.64
N ALA A 86 10.99 -2.91 15.66
CA ALA A 86 10.36 -1.61 15.46
C ALA A 86 9.35 -1.33 16.59
N THR A 87 9.26 -0.06 17.01
CA THR A 87 8.41 0.35 18.14
C THR A 87 7.44 1.45 17.72
N HIS A 88 6.23 1.42 18.29
CA HIS A 88 5.22 2.43 18.06
C HIS A 88 5.60 3.77 18.70
N ALA A 89 5.17 4.87 18.09
CA ALA A 89 5.25 6.20 18.68
C ALA A 89 4.19 6.35 19.77
N ASP A 90 4.47 7.21 20.74
CA ASP A 90 3.52 7.56 21.79
C ASP A 90 2.37 8.42 21.22
N GLY A 91 1.16 8.18 21.71
CA GLY A 91 -0.03 8.93 21.33
C GLY A 91 -0.70 8.46 20.03
N PRO A 92 -1.79 9.12 19.63
CA PRO A 92 -2.55 8.73 18.45
C PRO A 92 -1.78 9.04 17.15
N ALA A 93 -1.95 8.20 16.15
CA ALA A 93 -1.32 8.36 14.82
C ALA A 93 -1.67 9.70 14.17
N MET A 94 -2.88 10.19 14.37
CA MET A 94 -3.33 11.49 13.86
C MET A 94 -4.53 12.06 14.62
N GLY A 95 -4.55 13.40 14.75
CA GLY A 95 -5.79 14.16 14.84
C GLY A 95 -6.28 14.51 13.44
N ARG A 96 -7.59 14.50 13.18
CA ARG A 96 -8.13 14.82 11.86
C ARG A 96 -9.38 15.69 11.92
N ARG A 97 -9.54 16.53 10.90
CA ARG A 97 -10.73 17.33 10.66
C ARG A 97 -11.21 17.11 9.23
N PHE A 98 -12.50 16.89 9.06
CA PHE A 98 -13.13 16.90 7.75
C PHE A 98 -13.52 18.33 7.42
N THR A 99 -13.08 18.82 6.26
CA THR A 99 -13.17 20.24 5.92
C THR A 99 -13.84 20.47 4.57
N ASN A 100 -14.39 21.65 4.40
CA ASN A 100 -14.68 22.24 3.10
C ASN A 100 -13.36 22.68 2.43
N VAL A 101 -13.40 23.05 1.16
CA VAL A 101 -12.21 23.50 0.41
C VAL A 101 -11.51 24.71 1.01
N ASP A 102 -12.21 25.53 1.75
CA ASP A 102 -11.69 26.72 2.47
C ASP A 102 -11.14 26.41 3.87
N GLY A 103 -11.00 25.12 4.23
CA GLY A 103 -10.50 24.69 5.53
C GLY A 103 -11.53 24.77 6.66
N THR A 104 -12.75 25.29 6.43
CA THR A 104 -13.80 25.29 7.46
C THR A 104 -14.33 23.90 7.76
N PRO A 105 -14.72 23.59 9.01
CA PRO A 105 -15.21 22.27 9.37
C PRO A 105 -16.44 21.84 8.57
N LEU A 106 -16.40 20.62 8.02
CA LEU A 106 -17.56 20.03 7.33
C LEU A 106 -18.65 19.68 8.35
N LYS A 107 -19.82 20.30 8.20
CA LYS A 107 -20.98 20.04 9.06
C LYS A 107 -21.78 18.86 8.53
N SER A 108 -22.05 17.88 9.38
CA SER A 108 -22.93 16.73 9.08
C SER A 108 -24.12 16.72 10.05
N SER A 109 -25.34 16.54 9.53
CA SER A 109 -26.51 16.39 10.39
C SER A 109 -26.49 15.03 11.11
N LYS A 110 -27.07 14.97 12.32
CA LYS A 110 -27.21 13.71 13.08
C LYS A 110 -27.93 12.62 12.26
N LEU A 111 -28.91 13.01 11.47
CA LEU A 111 -29.67 12.08 10.61
C LEU A 111 -28.80 11.50 9.48
N ALA A 112 -27.96 12.32 8.86
CA ALA A 112 -27.00 11.86 7.84
C ALA A 112 -25.99 10.87 8.42
N LEU A 113 -25.46 11.14 9.62
CA LEU A 113 -24.55 10.22 10.33
C LEU A 113 -25.25 8.90 10.68
N LEU A 114 -26.50 8.93 11.14
CA LEU A 114 -27.27 7.72 11.42
C LEU A 114 -27.51 6.88 10.15
N LYS A 115 -27.85 7.51 9.03
CA LYS A 115 -28.00 6.80 7.73
C LYS A 115 -26.70 6.12 7.32
N LYS A 116 -25.58 6.82 7.36
CA LYS A 116 -24.25 6.25 7.07
C LYS A 116 -23.96 5.03 7.95
N TYR A 117 -24.19 5.13 9.25
CA TYR A 117 -23.99 4.03 10.18
C TYR A 117 -24.87 2.81 9.88
N MET A 118 -26.14 3.01 9.54
CA MET A 118 -27.05 1.93 9.15
C MET A 118 -26.57 1.21 7.88
N LYS A 119 -26.11 1.98 6.87
CA LYS A 119 -25.59 1.41 5.62
C LYS A 119 -24.28 0.66 5.84
N MET A 120 -23.39 1.16 6.68
CA MET A 120 -22.20 0.43 7.11
C MET A 120 -22.53 -0.91 7.77
N LYS A 121 -23.48 -0.94 8.70
CA LYS A 121 -23.95 -2.19 9.31
C LYS A 121 -24.50 -3.16 8.28
N LYS A 122 -25.26 -2.65 7.29
CA LYS A 122 -25.78 -3.49 6.19
C LYS A 122 -24.63 -4.07 5.39
N LEU A 123 -23.68 -3.25 4.94
CA LEU A 123 -22.53 -3.71 4.17
C LEU A 123 -21.67 -4.72 4.96
N SER A 124 -21.39 -4.45 6.23
CA SER A 124 -20.67 -5.38 7.10
C SER A 124 -21.39 -6.76 7.19
N ARG A 125 -22.72 -6.79 7.27
CA ARG A 125 -23.49 -8.04 7.26
C ARG A 125 -23.42 -8.76 5.91
N LEU A 126 -23.46 -8.02 4.81
CA LEU A 126 -23.32 -8.58 3.46
C LEU A 126 -21.94 -9.23 3.28
N LEU A 127 -20.87 -8.52 3.65
CA LEU A 127 -19.50 -9.04 3.57
C LEU A 127 -19.30 -10.31 4.40
N LYS A 128 -19.89 -10.36 5.60
CA LYS A 128 -19.82 -11.54 6.47
C LYS A 128 -20.64 -12.75 5.99
N LYS A 129 -21.72 -12.52 5.25
CA LYS A 129 -22.65 -13.59 4.85
C LYS A 129 -22.49 -14.00 3.39
N LYS A 130 -22.67 -13.04 2.48
CA LYS A 130 -22.68 -13.30 1.03
C LYS A 130 -21.29 -13.41 0.46
N TYR A 131 -20.40 -12.52 0.89
CA TYR A 131 -19.03 -12.43 0.36
C TYR A 131 -17.98 -13.01 1.31
N LYS A 132 -18.40 -13.88 2.25
CA LYS A 132 -17.48 -14.60 3.12
C LYS A 132 -16.51 -15.42 2.30
N GLY A 133 -15.21 -15.27 2.58
CA GLY A 133 -14.17 -16.00 1.86
C GLY A 133 -13.99 -15.55 0.43
N TYR A 134 -14.44 -14.34 0.06
CA TYR A 134 -14.06 -13.75 -1.21
C TYR A 134 -12.54 -13.58 -1.23
N ASP A 135 -11.94 -14.09 -2.25
CA ASP A 135 -10.51 -13.97 -2.45
C ASP A 135 -10.25 -14.20 -3.92
N VAL A 136 -9.82 -13.18 -4.61
CA VAL A 136 -9.68 -13.21 -6.05
C VAL A 136 -8.24 -13.42 -6.51
N ASN A 137 -7.30 -13.46 -5.58
CA ASN A 137 -5.88 -13.65 -5.86
C ASN A 137 -5.20 -14.66 -4.91
N GLY A 138 -5.92 -15.63 -4.43
CA GLY A 138 -5.38 -16.67 -3.56
C GLY A 138 -5.19 -16.26 -2.09
N HIS A 139 -5.61 -15.06 -1.71
CA HIS A 139 -5.53 -14.57 -0.34
C HIS A 139 -6.84 -14.73 0.39
N ARG A 140 -6.75 -14.89 1.68
CA ARG A 140 -7.91 -14.99 2.52
C ARG A 140 -8.65 -13.68 2.60
N GLY A 141 -9.96 -13.76 2.31
CA GLY A 141 -10.88 -12.69 2.64
C GLY A 141 -10.90 -12.44 4.14
N VAL A 142 -11.04 -11.21 4.50
CA VAL A 142 -10.88 -10.66 5.83
C VAL A 142 -11.75 -11.28 6.92
N ALA A 143 -12.86 -11.90 6.57
CA ALA A 143 -13.76 -12.49 7.53
C ALA A 143 -13.27 -13.81 8.11
N GLN A 144 -12.13 -14.34 7.68
CA GLN A 144 -11.65 -15.64 8.08
C GLN A 144 -10.41 -15.54 8.96
N GLY A 145 -10.62 -15.37 10.25
CA GLY A 145 -9.60 -15.57 11.25
C GLY A 145 -8.41 -14.61 11.25
N ARG A 146 -8.40 -13.63 10.38
CA ARG A 146 -7.41 -12.53 10.40
C ARG A 146 -7.44 -11.75 11.72
N TYR A 147 -8.55 -11.88 12.45
CA TYR A 147 -8.80 -11.22 13.72
C TYR A 147 -8.70 -12.16 14.93
N GLU A 148 -8.25 -13.37 14.73
CA GLU A 148 -8.07 -14.36 15.80
C GLU A 148 -6.65 -14.30 16.38
N GLY A 149 -6.21 -13.11 16.73
CA GLY A 149 -4.89 -12.89 17.28
C GLY A 149 -3.91 -12.21 16.30
N PRO A 150 -2.67 -11.93 16.71
CA PRO A 150 -1.70 -11.18 15.92
C PRO A 150 -1.19 -11.90 14.67
N CYS A 151 -1.33 -13.22 14.61
CA CYS A 151 -1.00 -14.06 13.44
C CYS A 151 -2.14 -15.02 13.13
N PRO A 152 -2.54 -15.20 11.86
CA PRO A 152 -3.45 -16.26 11.49
C PRO A 152 -2.89 -17.61 11.92
N SER A 153 -3.74 -18.47 12.50
CA SER A 153 -3.36 -19.82 12.89
C SER A 153 -2.76 -20.59 11.70
N PRO A 154 -1.72 -21.42 11.91
CA PRO A 154 -1.14 -22.24 10.84
C PRO A 154 -2.14 -23.18 10.16
N GLU A 155 -3.21 -23.56 10.88
CA GLU A 155 -4.29 -24.41 10.33
C GLU A 155 -5.26 -23.60 9.47
N MET A 156 -5.20 -22.29 9.49
CA MET A 156 -6.01 -21.45 8.62
C MET A 156 -5.56 -21.68 7.19
N LYS A 157 -6.38 -22.39 6.44
CA LYS A 157 -6.14 -22.62 5.02
C LYS A 157 -6.10 -21.29 4.31
N LEU A 158 -5.10 -21.11 3.47
CA LEU A 158 -5.09 -20.03 2.51
C LEU A 158 -6.37 -20.11 1.69
N ALA A 159 -7.03 -18.99 1.51
CA ALA A 159 -8.24 -18.95 0.71
C ALA A 159 -7.89 -19.01 -0.78
N HIS A 160 -7.17 -20.04 -1.16
CA HIS A 160 -7.07 -20.39 -2.56
C HIS A 160 -8.43 -20.95 -2.95
N ILE A 161 -9.15 -20.23 -3.76
CA ILE A 161 -10.43 -20.67 -4.27
C ILE A 161 -10.12 -21.67 -5.38
N GLU A 162 -10.37 -22.96 -5.10
CA GLU A 162 -10.34 -23.96 -6.16
C GLU A 162 -11.54 -23.72 -7.10
N GLY A 163 -11.25 -23.48 -8.37
CA GLY A 163 -12.25 -23.18 -9.36
C GLY A 163 -12.65 -21.70 -9.43
N GLU A 164 -13.73 -21.41 -10.13
CA GLU A 164 -14.22 -20.05 -10.34
C GLU A 164 -14.81 -19.47 -9.05
N ASN A 165 -14.36 -18.26 -8.68
CA ASN A 165 -14.92 -17.53 -7.55
C ASN A 165 -16.37 -17.09 -7.87
N PRO A 166 -17.39 -17.61 -7.16
CA PRO A 166 -18.78 -17.30 -7.45
C PRO A 166 -19.13 -15.81 -7.23
N ASN A 167 -18.30 -15.09 -6.49
CA ASN A 167 -18.46 -13.66 -6.21
C ASN A 167 -17.70 -12.75 -7.17
N LEU A 168 -16.87 -13.30 -8.06
CA LEU A 168 -15.99 -12.53 -8.94
C LEU A 168 -16.76 -11.48 -9.73
N LYS A 169 -17.90 -11.84 -10.32
CA LYS A 169 -18.75 -10.93 -11.10
C LYS A 169 -19.20 -9.70 -10.33
N ASP A 170 -19.45 -9.83 -9.03
CA ASP A 170 -19.84 -8.69 -8.18
C ASP A 170 -18.62 -7.89 -7.73
N LEU A 171 -17.54 -8.56 -7.39
CA LEU A 171 -16.31 -7.97 -6.83
C LEU A 171 -15.47 -7.23 -7.88
N CYS A 172 -15.65 -7.56 -9.16
CA CYS A 172 -15.00 -6.85 -10.26
C CYS A 172 -15.74 -5.60 -10.73
N LEU A 173 -16.93 -5.32 -10.18
CA LEU A 173 -17.60 -4.04 -10.44
C LEU A 173 -16.78 -2.90 -9.83
N PRO A 174 -16.81 -1.69 -10.42
CA PRO A 174 -16.39 -0.49 -9.73
C PRO A 174 -17.06 -0.40 -8.35
N PHE A 175 -16.33 0.06 -7.34
CA PHE A 175 -16.83 0.01 -5.97
C PHE A 175 -18.13 0.81 -5.77
N SER A 176 -18.28 1.94 -6.46
CA SER A 176 -19.52 2.73 -6.47
C SER A 176 -20.72 1.93 -7.00
N GLU A 177 -20.53 1.15 -8.08
CA GLU A 177 -21.57 0.28 -8.63
C GLU A 177 -21.86 -0.91 -7.71
N PHE A 178 -20.83 -1.49 -7.09
CA PHE A 178 -20.99 -2.52 -6.07
C PHE A 178 -21.85 -2.02 -4.89
N LEU A 179 -21.58 -0.82 -4.39
CA LEU A 179 -22.38 -0.20 -3.33
C LEU A 179 -23.83 0.04 -3.78
N LYS A 180 -24.03 0.56 -4.99
CA LYS A 180 -25.36 0.79 -5.58
C LYS A 180 -26.14 -0.51 -5.72
N LYS A 181 -25.55 -1.55 -6.29
CA LYS A 181 -26.14 -2.88 -6.41
C LYS A 181 -26.61 -3.46 -5.07
N ASN A 182 -25.89 -3.16 -4.01
CA ASN A 182 -26.22 -3.61 -2.66
C ASN A 182 -27.02 -2.59 -1.84
N HIS A 183 -27.46 -1.47 -2.43
CA HIS A 183 -28.18 -0.36 -1.78
C HIS A 183 -27.45 0.18 -0.55
N CYS A 184 -26.14 0.44 -0.68
CA CYS A 184 -25.24 0.90 0.37
C CYS A 184 -24.49 2.18 0.00
N GLU A 185 -24.96 2.98 -0.96
CA GLU A 185 -24.29 4.15 -1.54
C GLU A 185 -23.87 5.17 -0.45
N ASP A 186 -24.73 5.38 0.55
CA ASP A 186 -24.44 6.29 1.67
C ASP A 186 -23.21 5.87 2.51
N ALA A 187 -22.74 4.62 2.34
CA ALA A 187 -21.53 4.16 3.02
C ALA A 187 -20.24 4.61 2.32
N GLU A 188 -20.28 5.03 1.07
CA GLU A 188 -19.11 5.41 0.26
C GLU A 188 -18.16 6.38 0.97
N LEU A 189 -18.71 7.42 1.59
CA LEU A 189 -17.92 8.45 2.29
C LEU A 189 -17.06 7.89 3.43
N VAL A 190 -17.40 6.73 3.97
CA VAL A 190 -16.62 6.08 5.03
C VAL A 190 -15.32 5.50 4.46
N TRP A 191 -15.39 4.93 3.26
CA TRP A 191 -14.25 4.35 2.57
C TRP A 191 -13.40 5.39 1.84
N LYS A 192 -14.02 6.49 1.38
CA LYS A 192 -13.36 7.54 0.60
C LYS A 192 -12.14 8.14 1.32
N GLY A 193 -12.28 8.42 2.62
CA GLY A 193 -11.18 8.97 3.42
C GLY A 193 -9.93 8.07 3.41
N PRO A 194 -10.00 6.82 3.89
CA PRO A 194 -8.81 5.96 3.95
C PRO A 194 -8.41 5.32 2.62
N PHE A 195 -9.18 5.47 1.54
CA PHE A 195 -8.86 4.90 0.23
C PHE A 195 -8.40 5.97 -0.76
N THR A 196 -9.32 6.81 -1.23
CA THR A 196 -9.02 7.80 -2.27
C THR A 196 -7.97 8.80 -1.80
N SER A 197 -8.06 9.28 -0.54
CA SER A 197 -7.10 10.26 -0.03
C SER A 197 -5.65 9.75 0.06
N PHE A 198 -5.47 8.44 0.14
CA PHE A 198 -4.15 7.81 0.13
C PHE A 198 -3.70 7.36 -1.27
N GLY A 199 -4.36 7.84 -2.33
CA GLY A 199 -3.89 7.66 -3.71
C GLY A 199 -4.31 6.36 -4.39
N TYR A 200 -5.24 5.59 -3.80
CA TYR A 200 -5.66 4.30 -4.37
C TYR A 200 -6.74 4.41 -5.47
N GLY A 201 -7.02 5.62 -5.98
CA GLY A 201 -7.98 5.84 -7.07
C GLY A 201 -9.38 6.22 -6.60
N TYR A 202 -10.29 6.31 -7.56
CA TYR A 202 -11.67 6.71 -7.37
C TYR A 202 -12.61 5.49 -7.46
N PHE A 203 -13.76 5.56 -6.81
CA PHE A 203 -14.63 4.39 -6.67
C PHE A 203 -15.45 4.04 -7.91
N ASP A 204 -15.45 4.88 -8.90
CA ASP A 204 -16.06 4.64 -10.21
C ASP A 204 -15.15 3.89 -11.19
N GLU A 205 -13.87 3.76 -10.87
CA GLU A 205 -12.87 3.05 -11.69
C GLU A 205 -12.30 1.79 -11.01
N ILE A 206 -12.19 1.77 -9.67
CA ILE A 206 -11.48 0.70 -8.95
C ILE A 206 -12.42 -0.47 -8.61
N PRO A 207 -12.03 -1.72 -8.94
CA PRO A 207 -12.77 -2.93 -8.54
C PRO A 207 -13.05 -2.99 -7.04
N ALA A 208 -14.28 -3.37 -6.69
CA ALA A 208 -14.68 -3.52 -5.29
C ALA A 208 -13.78 -4.49 -4.51
N ALA A 209 -13.21 -5.49 -5.18
CA ALA A 209 -12.27 -6.45 -4.58
C ALA A 209 -11.08 -5.75 -3.94
N TYR A 210 -10.46 -4.77 -4.59
CA TYR A 210 -9.32 -4.03 -4.02
C TYR A 210 -9.73 -3.22 -2.79
N VAL A 211 -10.85 -2.50 -2.89
CA VAL A 211 -11.34 -1.68 -1.78
C VAL A 211 -11.64 -2.53 -0.56
N LEU A 212 -12.30 -3.68 -0.76
CA LEU A 212 -12.70 -4.58 0.32
C LEU A 212 -11.54 -5.42 0.86
N LYS A 213 -10.51 -5.66 0.06
CA LYS A 213 -9.31 -6.34 0.52
C LYS A 213 -8.52 -5.50 1.52
N TYR A 214 -8.31 -4.24 1.21
CA TYR A 214 -7.65 -3.29 2.10
C TYR A 214 -8.53 -2.89 3.28
N LEU A 215 -9.76 -2.47 2.98
CA LEU A 215 -10.69 -1.84 3.93
C LEU A 215 -11.94 -2.72 4.13
N ASP A 216 -11.74 -3.88 4.69
CA ASP A 216 -12.88 -4.67 5.18
C ASP A 216 -13.63 -3.99 6.33
N ALA A 217 -14.72 -4.61 6.76
CA ALA A 217 -15.57 -4.05 7.81
C ALA A 217 -14.84 -3.84 9.16
N PHE A 218 -13.77 -4.56 9.43
CA PHE A 218 -13.01 -4.42 10.69
C PHE A 218 -11.90 -3.39 10.53
N THR A 219 -11.17 -3.42 9.44
CA THR A 219 -10.11 -2.45 9.15
C THR A 219 -10.69 -1.04 9.01
N VAL A 220 -11.82 -0.87 8.29
CA VAL A 220 -12.47 0.44 8.22
C VAL A 220 -12.96 0.94 9.58
N ALA A 221 -13.37 0.03 10.48
CA ALA A 221 -13.75 0.42 11.84
C ALA A 221 -12.55 0.95 12.65
N GLN A 222 -11.33 0.46 12.41
CA GLN A 222 -10.11 1.03 13.00
C GLN A 222 -9.90 2.47 12.53
N PHE A 223 -10.08 2.74 11.23
CA PHE A 223 -9.97 4.10 10.68
C PHE A 223 -11.05 5.06 11.16
N LEU A 224 -12.20 4.57 11.61
CA LEU A 224 -13.24 5.41 12.21
C LEU A 224 -12.89 5.87 13.64
N SER A 225 -12.09 5.08 14.35
CA SER A 225 -11.60 5.40 15.68
C SER A 225 -10.10 5.70 15.63
N THR A 226 -9.72 6.97 15.69
CA THR A 226 -8.30 7.38 15.63
C THR A 226 -7.43 6.78 16.74
N GLY A 227 -8.03 6.33 17.84
CA GLY A 227 -7.33 5.67 18.95
C GLY A 227 -6.80 4.26 18.63
N ASN A 228 -7.25 3.66 17.51
CA ASN A 228 -6.81 2.34 17.07
C ASN A 228 -5.74 2.40 15.96
N LEU A 229 -5.33 3.60 15.57
CA LEU A 229 -4.29 3.83 14.59
C LEU A 229 -2.99 4.21 15.29
N TRP A 230 -1.89 3.66 14.82
CA TRP A 230 -0.56 4.02 15.31
C TRP A 230 0.41 4.33 14.19
N THR A 231 1.53 4.92 14.56
CA THR A 231 2.69 5.13 13.71
C THR A 231 3.92 4.64 14.46
N TRP A 232 5.07 4.60 13.80
CA TRP A 232 6.31 4.11 14.40
C TRP A 232 7.18 5.28 14.86
N LYS A 233 7.88 5.09 15.96
CA LYS A 233 8.74 6.11 16.59
C LYS A 233 9.79 6.66 15.61
N ASN A 234 10.34 5.78 14.78
CA ASN A 234 11.34 6.13 13.77
C ASN A 234 10.78 6.07 12.33
N GLY A 235 9.46 6.22 12.16
CA GLY A 235 8.77 6.17 10.89
C GLY A 235 8.49 4.75 10.38
N THR A 236 7.65 4.64 9.36
CA THR A 236 7.26 3.36 8.74
C THR A 236 8.43 2.63 8.10
N GLU A 237 9.41 3.36 7.58
CA GLU A 237 10.64 2.81 7.00
C GLU A 237 11.43 1.97 8.02
N SER A 238 11.37 2.34 9.31
CA SER A 238 12.12 1.66 10.37
C SER A 238 11.72 0.20 10.59
N ILE A 239 10.50 -0.21 10.21
CA ILE A 239 10.09 -1.62 10.25
C ILE A 239 11.00 -2.44 9.35
N TRP A 240 11.13 -2.01 8.10
CA TRP A 240 11.85 -2.73 7.05
C TRP A 240 13.36 -2.64 7.22
N GLN A 241 13.86 -1.50 7.71
CA GLN A 241 15.25 -1.36 8.15
C GLN A 241 15.56 -2.31 9.30
N GLY A 242 14.65 -2.44 10.27
CA GLY A 242 14.78 -3.37 11.38
C GLY A 242 14.78 -4.83 10.90
N VAL A 243 13.86 -5.21 10.03
CA VAL A 243 13.84 -6.54 9.42
C VAL A 243 15.16 -6.79 8.71
N ASN A 244 15.60 -5.88 7.83
CA ASN A 244 16.87 -6.01 7.11
C ASN A 244 18.09 -6.17 8.02
N ALA A 245 18.13 -5.47 9.14
CA ALA A 245 19.24 -5.54 10.09
C ALA A 245 19.33 -6.89 10.83
N HIS A 246 18.22 -7.63 10.90
CA HIS A 246 18.15 -8.94 11.56
C HIS A 246 18.20 -10.12 10.59
N LEU A 247 18.13 -9.88 9.27
CA LEU A 247 18.32 -10.91 8.26
C LEU A 247 19.77 -11.42 8.27
N LYS A 248 19.97 -12.72 8.02
CA LYS A 248 21.31 -13.32 7.85
C LYS A 248 22.06 -12.69 6.69
N HIS A 249 21.36 -12.37 5.62
CA HIS A 249 21.89 -11.72 4.42
C HIS A 249 21.13 -10.42 4.17
N PRO A 250 21.64 -9.28 4.66
CA PRO A 250 21.03 -7.98 4.43
C PRO A 250 20.93 -7.63 2.93
N VAL A 251 20.02 -6.72 2.60
CA VAL A 251 19.80 -6.21 1.25
C VAL A 251 21.09 -5.62 0.67
N VAL A 252 21.45 -6.02 -0.53
CA VAL A 252 22.56 -5.43 -1.30
C VAL A 252 22.03 -4.18 -2.00
N LEU A 253 22.37 -3.03 -1.44
CA LEU A 253 21.94 -1.71 -1.94
C LEU A 253 22.76 -1.27 -3.16
N ASN A 254 22.25 -0.27 -3.90
CA ASN A 254 22.86 0.27 -5.13
C ASN A 254 23.17 -0.83 -6.17
N SER A 255 22.31 -1.83 -6.22
CA SER A 255 22.48 -3.05 -7.00
C SER A 255 21.23 -3.26 -7.86
N GLU A 256 21.20 -2.62 -9.01
CA GLU A 256 20.11 -2.72 -9.96
C GLU A 256 20.21 -4.03 -10.76
N VAL A 257 19.14 -4.82 -10.76
CA VAL A 257 19.00 -5.94 -11.68
C VAL A 257 18.65 -5.38 -13.06
N THR A 258 19.60 -5.51 -14.01
CA THR A 258 19.52 -4.91 -15.34
C THR A 258 19.26 -5.90 -16.46
N ALA A 259 19.43 -7.21 -16.20
CA ALA A 259 19.00 -8.26 -17.08
C ALA A 259 18.70 -9.56 -16.32
N VAL A 260 17.75 -10.33 -16.83
CA VAL A 260 17.42 -11.69 -16.38
C VAL A 260 17.33 -12.61 -17.58
N ASP A 261 17.96 -13.78 -17.51
CA ASP A 261 17.89 -14.85 -18.50
C ASP A 261 17.48 -16.15 -17.80
N ARG A 262 16.33 -16.71 -18.21
CA ARG A 262 15.75 -17.95 -17.70
C ARG A 262 15.67 -19.04 -18.79
N SER A 263 16.53 -18.95 -19.81
CA SER A 263 16.56 -19.91 -20.93
C SER A 263 17.18 -21.25 -20.51
N GLY A 264 18.03 -21.26 -19.49
CA GLY A 264 18.70 -22.46 -18.96
C GLY A 264 17.98 -23.12 -17.78
N GLU A 265 18.67 -24.08 -17.16
CA GLU A 265 18.20 -24.72 -15.92
C GLU A 265 18.20 -23.77 -14.72
N LYS A 266 19.13 -22.83 -14.69
CA LYS A 266 19.26 -21.79 -13.68
C LYS A 266 18.84 -20.43 -14.23
N VAL A 267 18.50 -19.55 -13.34
CA VAL A 267 18.26 -18.14 -13.64
C VAL A 267 19.58 -17.38 -13.58
N VAL A 268 19.94 -16.70 -14.64
CA VAL A 268 21.10 -15.81 -14.69
C VAL A 268 20.65 -14.38 -14.52
N VAL A 269 21.12 -13.71 -13.48
CA VAL A 269 20.80 -12.31 -13.17
C VAL A 269 22.00 -11.44 -13.41
N THR A 270 21.83 -10.35 -14.16
CA THR A 270 22.87 -9.34 -14.37
C THR A 270 22.61 -8.14 -13.48
N ILE A 271 23.61 -7.75 -12.68
CA ILE A 271 23.56 -6.62 -11.75
C ILE A 271 24.42 -5.49 -12.31
N ASN A 272 23.90 -4.26 -12.31
CA ASN A 272 24.60 -3.04 -12.74
C ASN A 272 25.29 -3.19 -14.12
N ASN A 273 24.65 -3.86 -15.06
CA ASN A 273 25.14 -4.13 -16.44
C ASN A 273 26.48 -4.90 -16.53
N SER A 274 27.00 -5.45 -15.46
CA SER A 274 28.34 -6.04 -15.47
C SER A 274 28.48 -7.38 -14.74
N GLN A 275 27.96 -7.48 -13.52
CA GLN A 275 28.09 -8.68 -12.69
C GLN A 275 26.97 -9.68 -13.05
N LYS A 276 27.35 -10.92 -13.37
CA LYS A 276 26.39 -12.01 -13.61
C LYS A 276 26.48 -13.04 -12.51
N GLU A 277 25.31 -13.45 -12.01
CA GLU A 277 25.18 -14.48 -10.99
C GLU A 277 24.08 -15.47 -11.33
N GLU A 278 24.26 -16.73 -10.94
CA GLU A 278 23.34 -17.82 -11.16
C GLU A 278 22.52 -18.14 -9.90
N PHE A 279 21.24 -18.39 -10.10
CA PHE A 279 20.29 -18.72 -9.04
C PHE A 279 19.41 -19.91 -9.42
N ASP A 280 18.96 -20.67 -8.43
CA ASP A 280 18.01 -21.74 -8.63
C ASP A 280 16.57 -21.21 -8.71
N LYS A 281 16.31 -20.08 -8.07
CA LYS A 281 15.00 -19.42 -8.03
C LYS A 281 15.13 -17.91 -8.08
N LEU A 282 14.11 -17.29 -8.70
CA LEU A 282 13.94 -15.84 -8.78
C LEU A 282 12.61 -15.45 -8.14
N ILE A 283 12.60 -14.44 -7.29
CA ILE A 283 11.40 -13.83 -6.72
C ILE A 283 11.39 -12.35 -7.09
N LEU A 284 10.39 -11.94 -7.87
CA LEU A 284 10.19 -10.55 -8.26
C LEU A 284 9.30 -9.86 -7.23
N CYS A 285 9.87 -8.92 -6.48
CA CYS A 285 9.19 -8.10 -5.46
C CYS A 285 9.12 -6.62 -5.89
N THR A 286 9.29 -6.35 -7.17
CA THR A 286 9.17 -5.04 -7.81
C THR A 286 7.93 -5.01 -8.69
N PRO A 287 7.48 -3.84 -9.19
CA PRO A 287 6.39 -3.77 -10.17
C PRO A 287 6.67 -4.70 -11.36
N LEU A 288 5.72 -5.62 -11.64
CA LEU A 288 5.95 -6.73 -12.59
C LEU A 288 6.09 -6.26 -14.02
N GLU A 289 5.44 -5.17 -14.42
CA GLU A 289 5.57 -4.58 -15.74
C GLU A 289 6.99 -4.06 -16.02
N LEU A 290 7.76 -3.75 -14.99
CA LEU A 290 9.17 -3.38 -15.15
C LEU A 290 10.02 -4.58 -15.61
N PHE A 291 9.62 -5.81 -15.27
CA PHE A 291 10.29 -7.01 -15.74
C PHE A 291 10.31 -7.11 -17.27
N LEU A 292 9.30 -6.56 -17.94
CA LEU A 292 9.25 -6.50 -19.40
C LEU A 292 10.42 -5.73 -20.03
N LYS A 293 11.09 -4.86 -19.25
CA LYS A 293 12.20 -4.01 -19.72
C LYS A 293 13.57 -4.65 -19.55
N TYR A 294 13.73 -5.52 -18.54
CA TYR A 294 15.04 -6.10 -18.21
C TYR A 294 15.05 -7.64 -18.17
N GLY A 295 13.90 -8.29 -18.28
CA GLY A 295 13.77 -9.74 -18.27
C GLY A 295 13.75 -10.36 -19.66
N ASP A 296 13.55 -11.67 -19.68
CA ASP A 296 13.24 -12.51 -20.83
C ASP A 296 11.76 -12.98 -20.81
N PRO A 297 10.78 -12.05 -20.83
CA PRO A 297 9.40 -12.37 -20.57
C PRO A 297 8.83 -13.34 -21.63
N THR A 298 8.06 -14.31 -21.17
CA THR A 298 7.22 -15.14 -22.02
C THR A 298 6.09 -14.32 -22.64
N ASP A 299 5.42 -14.85 -23.64
CA ASP A 299 4.29 -14.16 -24.27
C ASP A 299 3.11 -14.02 -23.28
N GLU A 300 2.92 -15.00 -22.37
CA GLU A 300 1.95 -14.93 -21.28
C GLU A 300 2.29 -13.79 -20.27
N GLU A 301 3.55 -13.64 -19.88
CA GLU A 301 4.01 -12.54 -19.02
C GLU A 301 3.85 -11.18 -19.72
N LYS A 302 4.18 -11.07 -21.00
CA LYS A 302 3.98 -9.83 -21.77
C LYS A 302 2.51 -9.44 -21.80
N GLU A 303 1.61 -10.39 -22.11
CA GLU A 303 0.17 -10.14 -22.14
C GLU A 303 -0.35 -9.67 -20.79
N LEU A 304 0.02 -10.34 -19.70
CA LEU A 304 -0.52 -10.04 -18.38
C LEU A 304 0.11 -8.79 -17.76
N PHE A 305 1.43 -8.63 -17.84
CA PHE A 305 2.10 -7.53 -17.15
C PHE A 305 1.91 -6.19 -17.85
N SER A 306 1.64 -6.18 -19.17
CA SER A 306 1.27 -4.94 -19.89
C SER A 306 -0.10 -4.38 -19.52
N LYS A 307 -0.92 -5.14 -18.79
CA LYS A 307 -2.25 -4.72 -18.30
C LYS A 307 -2.21 -4.06 -16.92
N ILE A 308 -1.03 -3.99 -16.30
CA ILE A 308 -0.88 -3.36 -15.00
C ILE A 308 -0.88 -1.84 -15.18
N GLU A 309 -1.82 -1.20 -14.51
CA GLU A 309 -2.02 0.24 -14.48
C GLU A 309 -1.53 0.82 -13.15
N HIS A 310 -1.29 2.13 -13.13
CA HIS A 310 -0.81 2.84 -11.95
C HIS A 310 -1.58 4.13 -11.71
N LYS A 311 -1.56 4.59 -10.47
CA LYS A 311 -2.03 5.91 -10.10
C LYS A 311 -0.87 6.90 -10.05
N GLU A 312 -1.07 8.04 -10.68
CA GLU A 312 -0.17 9.18 -10.67
C GLU A 312 -0.41 9.98 -9.38
N TYR A 313 0.35 9.64 -8.35
CA TYR A 313 0.18 10.15 -6.99
C TYR A 313 1.46 10.76 -6.47
N PHE A 314 1.38 11.98 -5.93
CA PHE A 314 2.55 12.61 -5.32
C PHE A 314 2.26 13.14 -3.93
N THR A 315 3.32 13.22 -3.14
CA THR A 315 3.32 13.81 -1.81
C THR A 315 4.30 14.97 -1.76
N MET A 316 3.93 16.04 -1.05
CA MET A 316 4.83 17.17 -0.79
C MET A 316 4.90 17.41 0.72
N ALA A 317 6.11 17.48 1.26
CA ALA A 317 6.35 18.06 2.57
C ALA A 317 6.43 19.57 2.44
N VAL A 318 5.42 20.27 2.92
CA VAL A 318 5.30 21.74 2.84
C VAL A 318 5.33 22.36 4.22
N ARG A 319 5.88 23.53 4.34
CA ARG A 319 5.90 24.30 5.58
C ARG A 319 5.03 25.55 5.43
N PRO A 320 3.89 25.61 6.12
CA PRO A 320 3.11 26.85 6.20
C PRO A 320 3.81 27.86 7.10
N ALA A 321 3.36 29.11 7.06
CA ALA A 321 3.82 30.14 7.98
C ALA A 321 3.62 29.70 9.43
N GLU A 322 4.61 29.93 10.30
CA GLU A 322 4.62 29.41 11.68
C GLU A 322 3.36 29.79 12.46
N LYS A 323 2.88 31.03 12.29
CA LYS A 323 1.66 31.54 12.93
C LYS A 323 0.36 30.87 12.48
N ASP A 324 0.37 30.25 11.31
CA ASP A 324 -0.81 29.63 10.67
C ASP A 324 -0.74 28.09 10.74
N ALA A 325 0.34 27.52 11.34
CA ALA A 325 0.55 26.08 11.41
C ALA A 325 -0.61 25.37 12.12
N PRO A 326 -1.30 24.40 11.47
CA PRO A 326 -2.37 23.64 12.09
C PRO A 326 -1.80 22.64 13.09
N ASP A 327 -2.65 22.16 13.99
CA ASP A 327 -2.33 21.12 15.00
C ASP A 327 -2.93 19.75 14.69
N ILE A 328 -3.65 19.61 13.56
CA ILE A 328 -4.28 18.38 13.10
C ILE A 328 -4.30 18.30 11.58
N SER A 329 -4.52 17.08 11.04
CA SER A 329 -4.67 16.82 9.61
C SER A 329 -6.04 17.27 9.09
N TYR A 330 -6.10 17.79 7.86
CA TYR A 330 -7.35 18.15 7.18
C TYR A 330 -7.62 17.22 6.01
N TYR A 331 -8.90 16.82 5.88
CA TYR A 331 -9.41 15.97 4.81
C TYR A 331 -10.45 16.75 4.00
N TYR A 332 -10.19 16.96 2.72
CA TYR A 332 -11.00 17.75 1.79
C TYR A 332 -11.85 16.84 0.92
N PHE A 333 -12.98 16.35 1.43
CA PHE A 333 -13.81 15.37 0.69
C PHE A 333 -14.33 15.89 -0.66
N ALA A 334 -14.52 17.20 -0.83
CA ALA A 334 -14.91 17.79 -2.09
C ALA A 334 -13.84 17.63 -3.19
N ASN A 335 -12.58 17.45 -2.78
CA ASN A 335 -11.44 17.25 -3.69
C ASN A 335 -11.13 15.76 -3.95
N MET A 336 -11.97 14.84 -3.47
CA MET A 336 -11.80 13.39 -3.65
C MET A 336 -12.78 12.85 -4.70
N THR A 337 -12.89 13.52 -5.84
CA THR A 337 -13.71 13.11 -7.00
C THR A 337 -12.86 13.16 -8.27
N PRO A 338 -13.22 12.40 -9.32
CA PRO A 338 -12.50 12.43 -10.60
C PRO A 338 -12.36 13.82 -11.19
N GLU A 339 -13.41 14.66 -11.05
CA GLU A 339 -13.45 16.03 -11.60
C GLU A 339 -12.46 16.97 -10.89
N THR A 340 -12.13 16.66 -9.65
CA THR A 340 -11.19 17.43 -8.83
C THR A 340 -9.81 16.77 -8.69
N ARG A 341 -9.46 15.83 -9.59
CA ARG A 341 -8.11 15.29 -9.65
C ARG A 341 -7.07 16.42 -9.82
N GLY A 342 -5.93 16.26 -9.21
CA GLY A 342 -4.90 17.32 -9.16
C GLY A 342 -5.06 18.30 -7.98
N HIS A 343 -6.18 18.24 -7.25
CA HIS A 343 -6.40 19.06 -6.05
C HIS A 343 -5.87 18.40 -4.78
N LEU A 344 -5.62 19.19 -3.74
CA LEU A 344 -5.26 18.74 -2.40
C LEU A 344 -6.39 17.89 -1.78
N MET A 345 -6.13 16.61 -1.54
CA MET A 345 -7.09 15.72 -0.89
C MET A 345 -6.94 15.71 0.63
N VAL A 346 -5.70 15.67 1.11
CA VAL A 346 -5.35 15.65 2.54
C VAL A 346 -4.04 16.38 2.72
N PHE A 347 -3.88 17.09 3.83
CA PHE A 347 -2.56 17.24 4.40
C PHE A 347 -2.47 16.51 5.75
N TYR A 348 -1.35 15.86 5.98
CA TYR A 348 -1.08 15.07 7.17
C TYR A 348 -0.18 15.82 8.14
N HIS A 349 -0.66 15.98 9.39
CA HIS A 349 0.08 16.51 10.52
C HIS A 349 0.56 15.36 11.38
N ARG A 350 1.87 15.13 11.41
CA ARG A 350 2.44 13.89 11.92
C ARG A 350 2.60 13.82 13.44
N TRP A 351 3.13 14.89 14.06
CA TRP A 351 3.52 14.88 15.45
C TRP A 351 2.60 15.74 16.31
N PRO A 352 1.70 15.13 17.13
CA PRO A 352 0.73 15.91 17.93
C PRO A 352 1.36 16.80 19.00
N ASP A 353 2.57 16.48 19.43
CA ASP A 353 3.34 17.24 20.44
C ASP A 353 4.18 18.37 19.81
N CYS A 354 4.17 18.49 18.48
CA CYS A 354 4.82 19.59 17.76
C CYS A 354 3.81 20.70 17.42
N GLY A 355 4.33 21.93 17.37
CA GLY A 355 3.69 23.06 16.73
C GLY A 355 4.06 23.08 15.24
N PRO A 356 4.86 24.06 14.74
CA PRO A 356 5.29 24.11 13.36
C PRO A 356 6.11 22.87 12.96
N GLN A 357 5.63 22.16 11.95
CA GLN A 357 6.28 21.00 11.37
C GLN A 357 5.95 20.95 9.87
N PRO A 358 6.70 20.22 9.03
CA PRO A 358 6.26 19.95 7.66
C PRO A 358 4.93 19.21 7.67
N LEU A 359 3.99 19.69 6.84
CA LEU A 359 2.74 19.00 6.53
C LEU A 359 2.94 18.22 5.25
N VAL A 360 2.48 16.98 5.20
CA VAL A 360 2.55 16.18 3.97
C VAL A 360 1.23 16.26 3.22
N THR A 361 1.25 16.84 2.03
CA THR A 361 0.08 16.93 1.14
C THR A 361 -0.04 15.69 0.28
N PHE A 362 -1.27 15.26 -0.02
CA PHE A 362 -1.59 14.11 -0.82
C PHE A 362 -2.44 14.53 -2.02
N THR A 363 -1.97 14.21 -3.23
CA THR A 363 -2.61 14.62 -4.49
C THR A 363 -2.56 13.49 -5.52
N LEU A 364 -3.72 13.19 -6.13
CA LEU A 364 -3.89 12.19 -7.18
C LEU A 364 -4.21 12.91 -8.50
N ARG A 365 -3.49 12.57 -9.59
CA ARG A 365 -3.50 13.34 -10.85
C ARG A 365 -4.25 12.69 -11.99
N ASN A 366 -4.45 11.36 -11.94
CA ASN A 366 -5.05 10.61 -13.05
C ASN A 366 -6.34 9.89 -12.65
N HIS A 367 -7.11 9.56 -13.66
CA HIS A 367 -8.33 8.75 -13.58
C HIS A 367 -8.50 8.00 -14.91
N GLU A 368 -8.95 6.76 -14.88
CA GLU A 368 -9.23 5.98 -16.08
C GLU A 368 -10.23 6.71 -16.99
N GLY A 369 -9.88 6.87 -18.26
CA GLY A 369 -10.73 7.53 -19.26
C GLY A 369 -10.77 9.05 -19.21
N MET A 370 -9.95 9.69 -18.36
CA MET A 370 -9.77 11.15 -18.32
C MET A 370 -8.31 11.50 -18.63
N GLU A 371 -8.08 12.72 -19.14
CA GLU A 371 -6.72 13.22 -19.35
C GLU A 371 -6.02 13.43 -18.00
N ASP A 372 -4.77 13.00 -17.89
CA ASP A 372 -3.96 13.19 -16.68
C ASP A 372 -3.66 14.67 -16.47
N ILE A 373 -3.72 15.13 -15.22
CA ILE A 373 -3.28 16.47 -14.87
C ILE A 373 -1.74 16.52 -14.84
N PRO A 374 -1.10 17.41 -15.61
CA PRO A 374 0.34 17.55 -15.60
C PRO A 374 0.87 17.82 -14.17
N PHE A 375 2.02 17.26 -13.84
CA PHE A 375 2.58 17.35 -12.50
C PHE A 375 2.72 18.79 -11.98
N GLU A 376 3.29 19.71 -12.77
CA GLU A 376 3.47 21.10 -12.35
C GLU A 376 2.14 21.85 -12.17
N GLU A 377 1.10 21.49 -12.93
CA GLU A 377 -0.24 22.04 -12.78
C GLU A 377 -0.88 21.56 -11.48
N ALA A 378 -0.85 20.25 -11.21
CA ALA A 378 -1.38 19.68 -9.98
C ALA A 378 -0.64 20.21 -8.74
N LYS A 379 0.68 20.35 -8.81
CA LYS A 379 1.50 20.95 -7.76
C LYS A 379 1.08 22.42 -7.48
N ALA A 380 0.93 23.23 -8.53
CA ALA A 380 0.48 24.61 -8.38
C ALA A 380 -0.93 24.68 -7.79
N THR A 381 -1.83 23.80 -8.22
CA THR A 381 -3.20 23.66 -7.70
C THR A 381 -3.20 23.29 -6.21
N THR A 382 -2.40 22.29 -5.83
CA THR A 382 -2.26 21.87 -4.41
C THR A 382 -1.77 23.02 -3.52
N LEU A 383 -0.78 23.79 -3.97
CA LEU A 383 -0.28 24.96 -3.22
C LEU A 383 -1.34 26.06 -3.10
N LYS A 384 -2.11 26.28 -4.16
CA LYS A 384 -3.24 27.22 -4.14
C LYS A 384 -4.36 26.77 -3.20
N ASP A 385 -4.66 25.47 -3.14
CA ASP A 385 -5.64 24.92 -2.19
C ASP A 385 -5.19 25.12 -0.74
N MET A 386 -3.90 25.01 -0.46
CA MET A 386 -3.34 25.38 0.86
C MET A 386 -3.57 26.85 1.19
N GLU A 387 -3.36 27.75 0.23
CA GLU A 387 -3.62 29.19 0.39
C GLU A 387 -5.12 29.47 0.64
N ILE A 388 -6.03 28.83 -0.13
CA ILE A 388 -7.48 28.93 0.05
C ILE A 388 -7.90 28.45 1.45
N SER A 389 -7.21 27.46 2.00
CA SER A 389 -7.40 26.94 3.35
C SER A 389 -6.75 27.79 4.44
N HIS A 390 -6.30 29.00 4.11
CA HIS A 390 -5.59 29.93 5.00
C HIS A 390 -4.26 29.37 5.57
N LEU A 391 -3.60 28.53 4.80
CA LEU A 391 -2.32 27.90 5.13
C LEU A 391 -1.28 28.20 4.02
N PRO A 392 -0.92 29.46 3.77
CA PRO A 392 0.04 29.82 2.73
C PRO A 392 1.38 29.10 2.98
N VAL A 393 1.89 28.46 1.94
CA VAL A 393 3.13 27.68 2.00
C VAL A 393 4.33 28.60 1.83
N GLU A 394 5.20 28.68 2.82
CA GLU A 394 6.45 29.43 2.76
C GLU A 394 7.57 28.63 2.09
N LYS A 395 7.55 27.30 2.24
CA LYS A 395 8.60 26.42 1.72
C LYS A 395 8.06 25.05 1.36
N VAL A 396 8.43 24.54 0.18
CA VAL A 396 8.33 23.13 -0.17
C VAL A 396 9.67 22.49 0.16
N GLU A 397 9.69 21.59 1.14
CA GLU A 397 10.92 20.96 1.61
C GLU A 397 11.29 19.72 0.78
N ARG A 398 10.27 18.95 0.37
CA ARG A 398 10.45 17.72 -0.40
C ARG A 398 9.23 17.44 -1.25
N ILE A 399 9.44 16.78 -2.38
CA ILE A 399 8.40 16.21 -3.24
C ILE A 399 8.83 14.79 -3.61
N ASP A 400 7.90 13.86 -3.49
CA ASP A 400 8.06 12.50 -3.99
C ASP A 400 6.88 12.20 -4.93
N ASP A 401 7.20 11.94 -6.19
CA ASP A 401 6.26 11.51 -7.23
C ASP A 401 6.32 9.98 -7.29
N TRP A 402 5.19 9.34 -6.97
CA TRP A 402 5.13 7.92 -6.76
C TRP A 402 4.52 7.20 -7.96
N TYR A 403 5.19 6.20 -8.45
CA TYR A 403 4.62 5.16 -9.30
C TYR A 403 3.77 4.25 -8.41
N TYR A 404 2.48 4.60 -8.27
CA TYR A 404 1.70 4.18 -7.12
C TYR A 404 0.59 3.20 -7.49
N PHE A 405 0.22 2.37 -6.53
CA PHE A 405 -0.90 1.44 -6.61
C PHE A 405 -0.97 0.69 -7.95
N PRO A 406 -0.06 -0.28 -8.21
CA PRO A 406 -0.18 -1.17 -9.35
C PRO A 406 -1.47 -2.00 -9.22
N HIS A 407 -2.31 -1.97 -10.23
CA HIS A 407 -3.60 -2.66 -10.24
C HIS A 407 -3.97 -3.03 -11.68
N VAL A 408 -5.05 -3.78 -11.85
CA VAL A 408 -5.62 -4.05 -13.16
C VAL A 408 -7.05 -3.53 -13.24
N SER A 409 -7.52 -3.22 -14.45
CA SER A 409 -8.86 -2.72 -14.71
C SER A 409 -9.95 -3.68 -14.21
N CYS A 410 -11.16 -3.18 -14.01
CA CYS A 410 -12.33 -4.02 -13.70
C CYS A 410 -12.52 -5.15 -14.70
N LYS A 411 -12.24 -4.90 -15.98
CA LYS A 411 -12.35 -5.88 -17.05
C LYS A 411 -11.30 -6.99 -16.91
N ASP A 412 -10.03 -6.63 -16.79
CA ASP A 412 -8.95 -7.62 -16.70
C ASP A 412 -9.05 -8.45 -15.43
N TYR A 413 -9.48 -7.83 -14.33
CA TYR A 413 -9.78 -8.52 -13.08
C TYR A 413 -10.87 -9.59 -13.31
N ALA A 414 -11.99 -9.24 -13.97
CA ALA A 414 -13.09 -10.14 -14.28
C ALA A 414 -12.69 -11.26 -15.26
N GLU A 415 -11.72 -11.00 -16.14
CA GLU A 415 -11.16 -11.98 -17.08
C GLU A 415 -10.16 -12.95 -16.43
N GLY A 416 -9.99 -12.87 -15.10
CA GLY A 416 -9.19 -13.81 -14.30
C GLY A 416 -7.68 -13.51 -14.35
N TRP A 417 -7.28 -12.26 -14.43
CA TRP A 417 -5.87 -11.85 -14.43
C TRP A 417 -5.08 -12.48 -13.29
N TYR A 418 -5.62 -12.42 -12.06
CA TYR A 418 -4.94 -12.98 -10.88
C TYR A 418 -4.78 -14.49 -10.94
N ASP A 419 -5.81 -15.22 -11.39
CA ASP A 419 -5.75 -16.68 -11.54
C ASP A 419 -4.68 -17.07 -12.55
N LYS A 420 -4.56 -16.30 -13.66
CA LYS A 420 -3.54 -16.54 -14.69
C LYS A 420 -2.13 -16.30 -14.13
N VAL A 421 -1.88 -15.19 -13.42
CA VAL A 421 -0.56 -14.92 -12.81
C VAL A 421 -0.24 -15.94 -11.73
N GLU A 422 -1.20 -16.32 -10.89
CA GLU A 422 -1.00 -17.36 -9.87
C GLU A 422 -0.65 -18.72 -10.51
N ALA A 423 -1.23 -19.05 -11.65
CA ALA A 423 -0.89 -20.27 -12.39
C ALA A 423 0.53 -20.26 -12.98
N MET A 424 1.16 -19.09 -13.08
CA MET A 424 2.56 -18.97 -13.50
C MET A 424 3.57 -19.14 -12.35
N GLN A 425 3.13 -19.09 -11.07
CA GLN A 425 4.04 -19.19 -9.93
C GLN A 425 4.92 -20.45 -10.00
N GLY A 426 6.24 -20.26 -9.98
CA GLY A 426 7.23 -21.31 -10.09
C GLY A 426 7.61 -21.74 -11.51
N LYS A 427 6.87 -21.33 -12.55
CA LYS A 427 7.29 -21.56 -13.94
C LYS A 427 8.60 -20.82 -14.23
N LYS A 428 9.48 -21.41 -15.03
CA LYS A 428 10.84 -20.90 -15.29
C LYS A 428 11.59 -20.48 -14.00
N ASN A 429 11.39 -21.23 -12.92
CA ASN A 429 12.00 -20.95 -11.60
C ASN A 429 11.68 -19.56 -11.03
N THR A 430 10.61 -18.92 -11.46
CA THR A 430 10.25 -17.53 -11.12
C THR A 430 8.98 -17.47 -10.31
N TYR A 431 8.99 -16.61 -9.28
CA TYR A 431 7.85 -16.30 -8.44
C TYR A 431 7.57 -14.80 -8.46
N TYR A 432 6.31 -14.43 -8.42
CA TYR A 432 5.83 -13.04 -8.51
C TYR A 432 5.24 -12.64 -7.17
N ALA A 433 5.70 -11.53 -6.65
CA ALA A 433 5.26 -10.96 -5.39
C ALA A 433 5.12 -9.43 -5.51
N GLY A 434 4.97 -8.73 -4.39
CA GLY A 434 4.84 -7.28 -4.36
C GLY A 434 3.40 -6.81 -4.40
N GLU A 435 3.24 -5.51 -4.52
CA GLU A 435 1.96 -4.81 -4.35
C GLU A 435 0.83 -5.33 -5.25
N VAL A 436 1.12 -5.53 -6.54
CA VAL A 436 0.10 -5.95 -7.51
C VAL A 436 -0.47 -7.32 -7.20
N MET A 437 0.32 -8.21 -6.59
CA MET A 437 -0.12 -9.56 -6.25
C MET A 437 -1.07 -9.60 -5.03
N SER A 438 -1.21 -8.50 -4.32
CA SER A 438 -2.09 -8.39 -3.16
C SER A 438 -2.86 -7.07 -3.13
N PHE A 439 -2.31 -6.08 -2.48
CA PHE A 439 -2.74 -4.70 -2.44
C PHE A 439 -1.55 -3.81 -2.07
N GLY A 440 -1.59 -2.54 -2.45
CA GLY A 440 -0.48 -1.59 -2.31
C GLY A 440 -0.31 -1.03 -0.90
N ASP A 441 -0.57 -1.79 0.17
CA ASP A 441 -0.22 -1.42 1.52
C ASP A 441 0.84 -2.36 2.13
N MET A 442 1.31 -2.03 3.32
CA MET A 442 2.37 -2.79 3.98
C MET A 442 1.90 -4.16 4.48
N GLU A 443 0.67 -4.24 5.00
CA GLU A 443 0.11 -5.47 5.55
C GLU A 443 -0.13 -6.50 4.48
N GLU A 444 -0.90 -6.14 3.44
CA GLU A 444 -1.26 -7.05 2.37
C GLU A 444 -0.02 -7.53 1.60
N THR A 445 0.95 -6.63 1.40
CA THR A 445 2.23 -6.95 0.76
C THR A 445 3.05 -7.95 1.58
N ALA A 446 3.17 -7.76 2.89
CA ALA A 446 3.89 -8.68 3.77
C ALA A 446 3.12 -10.01 3.97
N GLU A 447 1.79 -9.95 4.06
CA GLU A 447 0.94 -11.14 4.12
C GLU A 447 1.10 -12.01 2.87
N TYR A 448 1.13 -11.40 1.67
CA TYR A 448 1.35 -12.15 0.43
C TYR A 448 2.73 -12.84 0.42
N SER A 449 3.76 -12.17 0.87
CA SER A 449 5.10 -12.76 0.98
C SER A 449 5.08 -14.00 1.89
N ARG A 450 4.39 -13.92 3.03
CA ARG A 450 4.18 -15.07 3.93
C ARG A 450 3.44 -16.20 3.24
N ASP A 451 2.39 -15.88 2.53
CA ASP A 451 1.56 -16.86 1.84
C ASP A 451 2.29 -17.55 0.69
N LEU A 452 3.07 -16.80 -0.09
CA LEU A 452 3.90 -17.36 -1.15
C LEU A 452 4.90 -18.37 -0.58
N VAL A 453 5.58 -18.03 0.51
CA VAL A 453 6.51 -18.94 1.19
C VAL A 453 5.78 -20.19 1.68
N ARG A 454 4.61 -20.04 2.30
CA ARG A 454 3.81 -21.20 2.76
C ARG A 454 3.41 -22.14 1.63
N ARG A 455 2.98 -21.60 0.49
CA ARG A 455 2.52 -22.40 -0.66
C ARG A 455 3.65 -23.13 -1.38
N PHE A 456 4.79 -22.48 -1.55
CA PHE A 456 5.83 -23.01 -2.45
C PHE A 456 7.13 -23.41 -1.74
N PHE A 457 7.40 -22.90 -0.56
CA PHE A 457 8.66 -23.12 0.16
C PHE A 457 8.49 -23.88 1.48
N GLN A 458 7.26 -24.08 1.95
CA GLN A 458 6.98 -24.88 3.14
C GLN A 458 6.64 -26.33 2.73
N LYS A 459 7.54 -27.29 3.00
CA LYS A 459 7.27 -28.72 2.91
C LYS A 459 8.00 -29.46 4.02
#